data_f8fffd1b79a5cfc0c231fbe008457737
#
_entry.id   f8fffd1b79a5cfc0c231fbe008457737
#
_cell.length_a   1.000
_cell.length_b   1.000
_cell.length_c   1.000
_cell.angle_alpha   90.00
_cell.angle_beta   90.00
_cell.angle_gamma   90.00
#
_symmetry.space_group_name_H-M   'P 1'
#
loop_
_entity.id
_entity.type
_entity.pdbx_description
1 polymer ?
#
loop_
_entity_poly.entity_id
_entity_poly.type
_entity_poly.pdbx_seq_one_letter_code
_entity_poly.pdbx_strand_id
1 'polypeptide(L)'
;MRALGGALRSRVFRIFFAAVFVFAVVSPAAVVFAVVWTAPPIDAGASGPADSQPARLLPPPDVQPTSLPEPEFNVYANTLSGAVPCPLCELPPRVYVPNSMAGTVDVIDPRTFAVIDHYRVGAIPHHIAPAWDMSELYVDNEGSSSLTVLDIHTGRPTRTINIPFPYNLYFTPDGTKAIDVVERLNRLEFRDWRHGWRLLGSVGIPYYGADHLDFSADGSYLMISTEYTGYVVKVDTVNMRYAGAVYVGGLPIDVKLSPDGTVFYVTNQGRMGVSVVDPSTMKEIQFIPTGRGAHGLQVSRDTKSLYVSNRLEGSISVIDFSTRSVVAKWEIPGGGSPDMLQMNPEGTQLWASGRYHHTVYVFDTKTGSVIAEIPVGAEDHGLTYFPNVGKYSIGHNGVYR
;
A
#
# COMPACT_ATOMS: atom_id res chain seq x y z
N MET A 1 -67.41 42.45 18.22
CA MET A 1 -67.02 43.25 17.05
C MET A 1 -65.67 42.76 16.60
N ARG A 2 -65.65 41.98 15.55
CA ARG A 2 -65.09 42.26 14.21
C ARG A 2 -63.69 42.89 14.27
N ALA A 3 -62.66 42.50 13.66
CA ALA A 3 -62.40 41.49 12.62
C ALA A 3 -60.91 41.64 12.16
N LEU A 4 -60.48 40.67 11.44
CA LEU A 4 -59.41 40.67 10.38
C LEU A 4 -57.96 40.85 10.88
N GLY A 5 -57.05 39.99 10.68
CA GLY A 5 -56.75 39.10 9.51
C GLY A 5 -55.45 39.54 8.89
N GLY A 6 -54.49 38.69 8.83
CA GLY A 6 -53.25 39.03 8.16
C GLY A 6 -52.17 37.95 8.33
N ALA A 7 -52.33 36.85 7.59
CA ALA A 7 -51.26 35.82 7.50
C ALA A 7 -50.12 36.35 6.61
N LEU A 8 -48.92 36.50 7.14
CA LEU A 8 -47.71 36.70 6.35
C LEU A 8 -46.99 35.37 6.24
N ARG A 9 -47.10 34.74 5.06
CA ARG A 9 -46.25 33.58 4.68
C ARG A 9 -44.84 34.08 4.33
N SER A 10 -43.86 33.81 5.15
CA SER A 10 -42.47 33.98 4.77
C SER A 10 -42.02 32.80 3.91
N ARG A 11 -41.78 33.04 2.64
CA ARG A 11 -41.10 32.10 1.72
C ARG A 11 -39.62 32.11 2.05
N VAL A 12 -39.09 31.01 2.57
CA VAL A 12 -37.66 30.78 2.67
C VAL A 12 -37.13 30.43 1.28
N PHE A 13 -36.39 31.35 0.68
CA PHE A 13 -35.64 31.14 -0.55
C PHE A 13 -34.42 30.26 -0.21
N ARG A 14 -34.42 29.02 -0.68
CA ARG A 14 -33.21 28.17 -0.73
C ARG A 14 -32.42 28.60 -1.96
N ILE A 15 -31.28 29.26 -1.74
CA ILE A 15 -30.30 29.53 -2.79
C ILE A 15 -29.42 28.30 -2.91
N PHE A 16 -29.58 27.55 -4.02
CA PHE A 16 -28.63 26.56 -4.46
C PHE A 16 -27.47 27.27 -5.15
N PHE A 17 -26.30 27.27 -4.58
CA PHE A 17 -25.08 27.60 -5.30
C PHE A 17 -24.64 26.38 -6.10
N ALA A 18 -24.93 26.36 -7.39
CA ALA A 18 -24.31 25.49 -8.36
C ALA A 18 -23.00 26.15 -8.80
N ALA A 19 -21.88 25.62 -8.35
CA ALA A 19 -20.56 25.98 -8.88
C ALA A 19 -20.37 25.31 -10.24
N VAL A 20 -20.52 26.08 -11.31
CA VAL A 20 -20.19 25.66 -12.67
C VAL A 20 -18.69 25.89 -12.87
N PHE A 21 -17.90 24.83 -12.88
CA PHE A 21 -16.51 24.88 -13.35
C PHE A 21 -16.50 24.82 -14.87
N VAL A 22 -16.23 25.96 -15.51
CA VAL A 22 -15.96 26.03 -16.96
C VAL A 22 -14.48 25.67 -17.15
N PHE A 23 -14.20 24.47 -17.64
CA PHE A 23 -12.88 24.13 -18.17
C PHE A 23 -12.72 24.70 -19.57
N ALA A 24 -11.89 25.73 -19.70
CA ALA A 24 -11.43 26.19 -21.01
C ALA A 24 -10.40 25.20 -21.55
N VAL A 25 -10.78 24.38 -22.53
CA VAL A 25 -9.85 23.53 -23.27
C VAL A 25 -9.13 24.42 -24.30
N VAL A 26 -7.88 24.78 -24.00
CA VAL A 26 -6.97 25.36 -24.99
C VAL A 26 -6.25 24.22 -25.69
N SER A 27 -6.59 23.97 -26.93
CA SER A 27 -5.94 23.01 -27.82
C SER A 27 -4.66 23.64 -28.41
N PRO A 28 -3.45 23.10 -28.20
CA PRO A 28 -2.30 23.44 -29.03
C PRO A 28 -2.27 22.53 -30.25
N ALA A 29 -2.19 23.13 -31.44
CA ALA A 29 -2.02 22.45 -32.71
C ALA A 29 -0.79 21.54 -32.70
N ALA A 30 -0.99 20.27 -33.01
CA ALA A 30 0.09 19.30 -33.19
C ALA A 30 0.81 19.56 -34.49
N VAL A 31 2.09 19.93 -34.42
CA VAL A 31 3.01 19.89 -35.57
C VAL A 31 3.60 18.49 -35.61
N VAL A 32 3.17 17.71 -36.59
CA VAL A 32 3.70 16.38 -36.88
C VAL A 32 4.97 16.53 -37.69
N PHE A 33 6.14 16.25 -37.10
CA PHE A 33 7.37 16.00 -37.83
C PHE A 33 7.48 14.50 -38.17
N ALA A 34 7.35 14.19 -39.47
CA ALA A 34 7.65 12.88 -39.99
C ALA A 34 9.17 12.74 -40.11
N VAL A 35 9.78 11.91 -39.27
CA VAL A 35 11.19 11.48 -39.46
C VAL A 35 11.19 10.26 -40.33
N VAL A 36 11.66 10.42 -41.57
CA VAL A 36 11.89 9.32 -42.50
C VAL A 36 13.23 8.67 -42.14
N TRP A 37 13.18 7.45 -41.65
CA TRP A 37 14.38 6.61 -41.46
C TRP A 37 14.67 5.86 -42.77
N THR A 38 15.82 6.15 -43.40
CA THR A 38 16.38 5.34 -44.49
C THR A 38 17.39 4.37 -43.90
N ALA A 39 17.15 3.07 -44.08
CA ALA A 39 18.09 2.03 -43.69
C ALA A 39 19.24 1.95 -44.74
N PRO A 40 20.50 1.70 -44.33
CA PRO A 40 21.59 1.47 -45.22
C PRO A 40 21.52 0.07 -45.87
N PRO A 41 22.10 -0.13 -47.08
CA PRO A 41 22.01 -1.39 -47.78
C PRO A 41 22.89 -2.48 -47.15
N ILE A 42 22.35 -3.72 -47.16
CA ILE A 42 23.05 -4.93 -46.72
C ILE A 42 24.00 -5.37 -47.82
N ASP A 43 25.30 -5.41 -47.54
CA ASP A 43 26.34 -5.92 -48.44
C ASP A 43 26.42 -7.45 -48.28
N ALA A 44 26.18 -8.17 -49.39
CA ALA A 44 26.31 -9.61 -49.47
C ALA A 44 27.74 -9.97 -49.94
N GLY A 45 28.58 -10.38 -49.01
CA GLY A 45 29.97 -10.77 -49.27
C GLY A 45 30.26 -12.23 -48.93
N ALA A 46 30.34 -13.02 -50.00
CA ALA A 46 31.18 -14.20 -50.28
C ALA A 46 31.53 -15.21 -49.18
N SER A 47 31.04 -16.42 -49.38
CA SER A 47 31.44 -17.69 -48.78
C SER A 47 32.84 -18.16 -49.23
N GLY A 48 33.74 -18.41 -48.23
CA GLY A 48 34.95 -19.21 -48.40
C GLY A 48 34.87 -20.51 -47.58
N PRO A 49 35.54 -21.61 -47.99
CA PRO A 49 35.36 -22.92 -47.35
C PRO A 49 36.04 -23.04 -46.02
N ALA A 50 35.31 -23.62 -45.04
CA ALA A 50 35.80 -23.90 -43.71
C ALA A 50 36.71 -25.14 -43.69
N ASP A 51 37.94 -24.93 -43.24
CA ASP A 51 38.91 -25.99 -42.94
C ASP A 51 38.55 -26.59 -41.56
N SER A 52 38.18 -27.88 -41.55
CA SER A 52 37.77 -28.61 -40.35
C SER A 52 38.97 -29.21 -39.64
N GLN A 53 39.43 -28.58 -38.56
CA GLN A 53 40.29 -29.24 -37.58
C GLN A 53 39.44 -29.91 -36.49
N PRO A 54 39.88 -31.12 -35.99
CA PRO A 54 39.12 -31.81 -34.94
C PRO A 54 39.22 -31.07 -33.59
N ALA A 55 38.07 -30.88 -32.93
CA ALA A 55 37.96 -30.25 -31.62
C ALA A 55 38.76 -31.02 -30.57
N ARG A 56 39.73 -30.34 -29.94
CA ARG A 56 40.48 -30.81 -28.79
C ARG A 56 39.56 -30.71 -27.55
N LEU A 57 39.15 -31.84 -27.02
CA LEU A 57 38.41 -31.89 -25.73
C LEU A 57 39.30 -31.34 -24.62
N LEU A 58 38.87 -30.22 -24.05
CA LEU A 58 39.43 -29.68 -22.82
C LEU A 58 38.93 -30.54 -21.64
N PRO A 59 39.75 -30.78 -20.60
CA PRO A 59 39.29 -31.45 -19.37
C PRO A 59 38.20 -30.61 -18.74
N PRO A 60 37.20 -31.23 -18.03
CA PRO A 60 36.16 -30.50 -17.35
C PRO A 60 36.77 -29.53 -16.33
N PRO A 61 36.22 -28.32 -16.15
CA PRO A 61 36.72 -27.39 -15.17
C PRO A 61 36.58 -28.00 -13.76
N ASP A 62 37.64 -27.87 -12.95
CA ASP A 62 37.67 -28.25 -11.56
C ASP A 62 36.57 -27.47 -10.83
N VAL A 63 35.44 -28.13 -10.55
CA VAL A 63 34.34 -27.54 -9.79
C VAL A 63 34.75 -27.57 -8.33
N GLN A 64 35.34 -26.48 -7.87
CA GLN A 64 35.49 -26.25 -6.43
C GLN A 64 34.09 -26.30 -5.78
N PRO A 65 33.90 -26.92 -4.62
CA PRO A 65 32.64 -26.86 -3.93
C PRO A 65 32.37 -25.39 -3.58
N THR A 66 31.43 -24.76 -4.29
CA THR A 66 30.91 -23.45 -3.92
C THR A 66 30.31 -23.60 -2.53
N SER A 67 30.91 -22.92 -1.55
CA SER A 67 30.29 -22.71 -0.25
C SER A 67 28.86 -22.23 -0.53
N LEU A 68 27.86 -22.84 0.12
CA LEU A 68 26.49 -22.36 0.06
C LEU A 68 26.53 -20.85 0.37
N PRO A 69 25.92 -19.99 -0.44
CA PRO A 69 25.87 -18.57 -0.14
C PRO A 69 25.30 -18.42 1.27
N GLU A 70 25.93 -17.58 2.08
CA GLU A 70 25.36 -17.17 3.38
C GLU A 70 23.91 -16.71 3.13
N PRO A 71 22.97 -17.00 4.05
CA PRO A 71 21.60 -16.58 3.87
C PRO A 71 21.59 -15.06 3.69
N GLU A 72 21.17 -14.63 2.51
CA GLU A 72 21.08 -13.23 2.13
C GLU A 72 20.13 -12.52 3.12
N PHE A 73 20.54 -11.37 3.65
CA PHE A 73 19.73 -10.59 4.58
C PHE A 73 18.36 -10.30 3.96
N ASN A 74 17.28 -10.59 4.69
CA ASN A 74 15.92 -10.36 4.22
C ASN A 74 15.06 -9.77 5.34
N VAL A 75 14.57 -8.55 5.11
CA VAL A 75 13.71 -7.81 6.05
C VAL A 75 12.44 -8.61 6.40
N TYR A 76 11.93 -9.42 5.48
CA TYR A 76 10.72 -10.23 5.61
C TYR A 76 11.01 -11.70 5.96
N ALA A 77 12.20 -12.04 6.45
CA ALA A 77 12.60 -13.42 6.73
C ALA A 77 11.59 -14.17 7.62
N ASN A 78 10.98 -13.49 8.59
CA ASN A 78 10.00 -14.10 9.50
C ASN A 78 8.63 -14.37 8.86
N THR A 79 8.41 -13.93 7.63
CA THR A 79 7.14 -14.17 6.91
C THR A 79 7.23 -15.28 5.87
N LEU A 80 8.42 -15.82 5.61
CA LEU A 80 8.67 -16.81 4.56
C LEU A 80 8.01 -18.17 4.82
N SER A 81 7.84 -18.56 6.08
CA SER A 81 7.34 -19.89 6.44
C SER A 81 5.88 -20.13 6.07
N GLY A 82 5.09 -19.07 5.90
CA GLY A 82 3.63 -19.17 5.74
C GLY A 82 2.89 -19.67 7.00
N ALA A 83 3.60 -19.94 8.09
CA ALA A 83 3.01 -20.43 9.32
C ALA A 83 2.75 -19.31 10.32
N VAL A 84 1.49 -19.15 10.72
CA VAL A 84 1.10 -18.21 11.77
C VAL A 84 1.69 -18.68 13.10
N PRO A 85 2.44 -17.83 13.85
CA PRO A 85 3.01 -18.21 15.13
C PRO A 85 1.92 -18.45 16.18
N CYS A 86 2.09 -19.49 17.02
CA CYS A 86 1.20 -19.69 18.17
C CYS A 86 1.57 -18.74 19.34
N PRO A 87 0.56 -18.25 20.12
CA PRO A 87 -0.83 -18.72 20.17
C PRO A 87 -1.77 -18.18 19.08
N LEU A 88 -1.34 -17.25 18.23
CA LEU A 88 -2.21 -16.67 17.19
C LEU A 88 -2.75 -17.71 16.20
N CYS A 89 -2.03 -18.82 15.99
CA CYS A 89 -2.45 -19.93 15.12
C CYS A 89 -3.76 -20.62 15.57
N GLU A 90 -4.20 -20.39 16.81
CA GLU A 90 -5.47 -20.92 17.35
C GLU A 90 -6.67 -20.00 17.05
N LEU A 91 -6.40 -18.77 16.61
CA LEU A 91 -7.46 -17.82 16.27
C LEU A 91 -8.08 -18.14 14.92
N PRO A 92 -9.41 -18.00 14.77
CA PRO A 92 -10.03 -18.09 13.46
C PRO A 92 -9.55 -16.95 12.56
N PRO A 93 -9.12 -17.25 11.32
CA PRO A 93 -8.71 -16.21 10.39
C PRO A 93 -9.89 -15.34 9.99
N ARG A 94 -9.68 -14.03 9.90
CA ARG A 94 -10.67 -13.04 9.47
C ARG A 94 -9.99 -11.99 8.59
N VAL A 95 -10.76 -11.44 7.66
CA VAL A 95 -10.36 -10.23 6.92
C VAL A 95 -11.27 -9.10 7.35
N TYR A 96 -10.67 -8.03 7.86
CA TYR A 96 -11.36 -6.84 8.34
C TYR A 96 -11.27 -5.74 7.30
N VAL A 97 -12.41 -5.14 6.96
CA VAL A 97 -12.54 -4.15 5.89
C VAL A 97 -13.21 -2.89 6.44
N PRO A 98 -12.46 -1.80 6.64
CA PRO A 98 -13.03 -0.52 7.04
C PRO A 98 -13.71 0.16 5.85
N ASN A 99 -14.94 0.63 6.06
CA ASN A 99 -15.77 1.29 5.05
C ASN A 99 -15.89 2.78 5.38
N SER A 100 -15.09 3.61 4.71
CA SER A 100 -14.88 5.01 5.09
C SER A 100 -16.15 5.85 5.06
N MET A 101 -16.98 5.72 4.02
CA MET A 101 -18.26 6.45 3.94
C MET A 101 -19.34 5.87 4.85
N ALA A 102 -19.31 4.58 5.11
CA ALA A 102 -20.33 3.93 5.94
C ALA A 102 -20.07 4.08 7.46
N GLY A 103 -18.81 4.33 7.86
CA GLY A 103 -18.42 4.37 9.28
C GLY A 103 -18.53 2.99 9.94
N THR A 104 -18.21 1.94 9.20
CA THR A 104 -18.37 0.54 9.61
C THR A 104 -17.13 -0.28 9.30
N VAL A 105 -17.07 -1.47 9.88
CA VAL A 105 -16.13 -2.53 9.51
C VAL A 105 -16.95 -3.77 9.12
N ASP A 106 -16.63 -4.36 7.97
CA ASP A 106 -17.06 -5.69 7.59
C ASP A 106 -15.99 -6.70 7.99
N VAL A 107 -16.43 -7.88 8.44
CA VAL A 107 -15.55 -9.01 8.78
C VAL A 107 -15.88 -10.16 7.86
N ILE A 108 -14.88 -10.65 7.13
CA ILE A 108 -15.03 -11.74 6.16
C ILE A 108 -14.34 -12.99 6.70
N ASP A 109 -14.98 -14.15 6.59
CA ASP A 109 -14.34 -15.45 6.76
C ASP A 109 -13.60 -15.81 5.45
N PRO A 110 -12.25 -15.85 5.44
CA PRO A 110 -11.48 -16.08 4.22
C PRO A 110 -11.61 -17.51 3.66
N ARG A 111 -12.19 -18.45 4.40
CA ARG A 111 -12.42 -19.83 3.94
C ARG A 111 -13.71 -19.96 3.12
N THR A 112 -14.68 -19.12 3.41
CA THR A 112 -16.01 -19.16 2.76
C THR A 112 -16.28 -17.93 1.89
N PHE A 113 -15.45 -16.88 2.02
CA PHE A 113 -15.62 -15.57 1.40
C PHE A 113 -16.92 -14.85 1.81
N ALA A 114 -17.53 -15.28 2.91
CA ALA A 114 -18.75 -14.68 3.43
C ALA A 114 -18.43 -13.54 4.41
N VAL A 115 -19.18 -12.44 4.32
CA VAL A 115 -19.23 -11.43 5.39
C VAL A 115 -19.95 -12.05 6.59
N ILE A 116 -19.23 -12.24 7.70
CA ILE A 116 -19.72 -12.94 8.90
C ILE A 116 -20.08 -11.99 10.05
N ASP A 117 -19.63 -10.75 9.97
CA ASP A 117 -19.96 -9.70 10.95
C ASP A 117 -19.89 -8.32 10.29
N HIS A 118 -20.67 -7.39 10.85
CA HIS A 118 -20.72 -6.00 10.42
C HIS A 118 -21.05 -5.12 11.62
N TYR A 119 -20.24 -4.10 11.90
CA TYR A 119 -20.46 -3.22 13.03
C TYR A 119 -19.98 -1.80 12.78
N ARG A 120 -20.57 -0.86 13.55
CA ARG A 120 -20.17 0.54 13.50
C ARG A 120 -18.87 0.76 14.27
N VAL A 121 -18.07 1.70 13.75
CA VAL A 121 -16.87 2.25 14.39
C VAL A 121 -16.96 3.79 14.39
N GLY A 122 -15.84 4.51 14.45
CA GLY A 122 -15.85 5.96 14.31
C GLY A 122 -16.14 6.43 12.87
N ALA A 123 -16.14 7.74 12.67
CA ALA A 123 -16.36 8.32 11.36
C ALA A 123 -15.08 8.25 10.50
N ILE A 124 -15.25 7.98 9.21
CA ILE A 124 -14.20 7.88 8.21
C ILE A 124 -13.11 6.90 8.67
N PRO A 125 -13.43 5.59 8.86
CA PRO A 125 -12.42 4.58 9.11
C PRO A 125 -11.63 4.31 7.83
N HIS A 126 -10.28 4.45 7.89
CA HIS A 126 -9.43 4.26 6.71
C HIS A 126 -8.69 2.93 6.71
N HIS A 127 -7.96 2.65 7.79
CA HIS A 127 -7.10 1.48 7.89
C HIS A 127 -7.35 0.70 9.18
N ILE A 128 -6.86 -0.54 9.22
CA ILE A 128 -6.85 -1.36 10.42
C ILE A 128 -5.42 -1.86 10.64
N ALA A 129 -4.82 -1.42 11.74
CA ALA A 129 -3.46 -1.73 12.11
C ALA A 129 -3.41 -2.76 13.23
N PRO A 130 -2.81 -3.95 13.05
CA PRO A 130 -2.46 -4.82 14.18
C PRO A 130 -1.44 -4.14 15.09
N ALA A 131 -1.59 -4.29 16.40
CA ALA A 131 -0.58 -3.89 17.37
C ALA A 131 0.78 -4.52 17.02
N TRP A 132 1.87 -3.92 17.50
CA TRP A 132 3.22 -4.47 17.27
C TRP A 132 3.35 -5.93 17.71
N ASP A 133 2.81 -6.27 18.88
CA ASP A 133 2.80 -7.63 19.44
C ASP A 133 1.59 -8.47 19.00
N MET A 134 0.79 -7.94 18.08
CA MET A 134 -0.41 -8.57 17.54
C MET A 134 -1.49 -8.88 18.57
N SER A 135 -1.48 -8.22 19.73
CA SER A 135 -2.44 -8.43 20.82
C SER A 135 -3.81 -7.78 20.60
N GLU A 136 -3.89 -6.78 19.73
CA GLU A 136 -5.10 -6.01 19.42
C GLU A 136 -5.06 -5.52 17.95
N LEU A 137 -6.22 -5.11 17.43
CA LEU A 137 -6.33 -4.40 16.17
C LEU A 137 -6.86 -2.98 16.43
N TYR A 138 -6.39 -2.00 15.67
CA TYR A 138 -6.80 -0.61 15.76
C TYR A 138 -7.40 -0.16 14.45
N VAL A 139 -8.63 0.34 14.48
CA VAL A 139 -9.30 0.97 13.33
C VAL A 139 -9.06 2.47 13.41
N ASP A 140 -8.44 3.04 12.39
CA ASP A 140 -8.11 4.45 12.30
C ASP A 140 -9.33 5.24 11.85
N ASN A 141 -10.00 5.94 12.79
CA ASN A 141 -11.21 6.72 12.49
C ASN A 141 -10.83 8.20 12.37
N GLU A 142 -10.38 8.60 11.20
CA GLU A 142 -9.88 9.95 10.95
C GLU A 142 -10.93 11.02 11.23
N GLY A 143 -12.17 10.79 10.79
CA GLY A 143 -13.26 11.76 10.91
C GLY A 143 -13.74 12.00 12.34
N SER A 144 -13.54 11.03 13.24
CA SER A 144 -13.91 11.15 14.67
C SER A 144 -12.72 11.30 15.60
N SER A 145 -11.49 11.48 15.07
CA SER A 145 -10.26 11.65 15.87
C SER A 145 -10.10 10.56 16.93
N SER A 146 -10.19 9.30 16.52
CA SER A 146 -10.16 8.16 17.43
C SER A 146 -9.63 6.89 16.78
N LEU A 147 -9.13 5.97 17.61
CA LEU A 147 -8.92 4.57 17.27
C LEU A 147 -10.04 3.73 17.90
N THR A 148 -10.68 2.86 17.12
CA THR A 148 -11.50 1.80 17.69
C THR A 148 -10.64 0.56 17.87
N VAL A 149 -10.59 0.02 19.10
CA VAL A 149 -9.81 -1.17 19.42
C VAL A 149 -10.69 -2.40 19.25
N LEU A 150 -10.20 -3.37 18.50
CA LEU A 150 -10.84 -4.67 18.30
C LEU A 150 -10.10 -5.74 19.11
N ASP A 151 -10.86 -6.60 19.77
CA ASP A 151 -10.37 -7.81 20.43
C ASP A 151 -10.09 -8.90 19.39
N ILE A 152 -8.89 -9.47 19.40
CA ILE A 152 -8.45 -10.45 18.39
C ILE A 152 -9.19 -11.79 18.46
N HIS A 153 -9.76 -12.16 19.62
CA HIS A 153 -10.51 -13.42 19.79
C HIS A 153 -11.92 -13.31 19.23
N THR A 154 -12.62 -12.25 19.59
CA THR A 154 -14.00 -12.01 19.15
C THR A 154 -14.08 -11.32 17.79
N GLY A 155 -13.07 -10.53 17.42
CA GLY A 155 -13.05 -9.68 16.23
C GLY A 155 -13.91 -8.43 16.36
N ARG A 156 -14.34 -8.05 17.58
CA ARG A 156 -15.31 -6.98 17.84
C ARG A 156 -14.73 -5.80 18.61
N PRO A 157 -15.33 -4.60 18.48
CA PRO A 157 -14.92 -3.41 19.22
C PRO A 157 -15.02 -3.61 20.73
N THR A 158 -14.00 -3.14 21.46
CA THR A 158 -13.94 -3.19 22.94
C THR A 158 -13.88 -1.82 23.58
N ARG A 159 -13.13 -0.89 23.00
CA ARG A 159 -12.93 0.46 23.53
C ARG A 159 -12.52 1.43 22.43
N THR A 160 -12.54 2.71 22.76
CA THR A 160 -12.07 3.79 21.88
C THR A 160 -10.93 4.54 22.54
N ILE A 161 -9.92 4.93 21.75
CA ILE A 161 -8.79 5.77 22.16
C ILE A 161 -8.89 7.07 21.38
N ASN A 162 -8.85 8.20 22.08
CA ASN A 162 -8.91 9.51 21.43
C ASN A 162 -7.50 9.95 21.02
N ILE A 163 -7.26 10.06 19.71
CA ILE A 163 -6.06 10.65 19.10
C ILE A 163 -6.48 11.51 17.90
N PRO A 164 -5.74 12.59 17.60
CA PRO A 164 -6.20 13.55 16.58
C PRO A 164 -6.06 12.97 15.16
N PHE A 165 -7.15 12.92 14.42
CA PHE A 165 -7.22 12.65 12.98
C PHE A 165 -6.30 11.52 12.49
N PRO A 166 -6.38 10.30 13.05
CA PRO A 166 -5.53 9.19 12.64
C PRO A 166 -5.92 8.76 11.22
N TYR A 167 -5.03 9.05 10.28
CA TYR A 167 -5.17 8.57 8.90
C TYR A 167 -4.61 7.15 8.80
N ASN A 168 -3.45 6.91 9.45
CA ASN A 168 -2.77 5.64 9.40
C ASN A 168 -1.92 5.43 10.66
N LEU A 169 -1.83 4.19 11.14
CA LEU A 169 -1.13 3.84 12.37
C LEU A 169 0.01 2.85 12.10
N TYR A 170 1.20 3.19 12.58
CA TYR A 170 2.39 2.35 12.49
C TYR A 170 3.02 2.11 13.85
N PHE A 171 3.89 1.10 13.92
CA PHE A 171 4.71 0.82 15.11
C PHE A 171 6.18 0.73 14.70
N THR A 172 7.07 1.35 15.46
CA THR A 172 8.52 1.22 15.22
C THR A 172 8.93 -0.25 15.33
N PRO A 173 9.90 -0.72 14.50
CA PRO A 173 10.31 -2.13 14.49
C PRO A 173 10.73 -2.69 15.85
N ASP A 174 11.25 -1.84 16.76
CA ASP A 174 11.58 -2.19 18.15
C ASP A 174 10.34 -2.27 19.07
N GLY A 175 9.16 -1.89 18.57
CA GLY A 175 7.89 -1.89 19.30
C GLY A 175 7.79 -0.86 20.43
N THR A 176 8.72 0.10 20.50
CA THR A 176 8.74 1.07 21.60
C THR A 176 7.76 2.21 21.39
N LYS A 177 7.44 2.55 20.15
CA LYS A 177 6.58 3.70 19.80
C LYS A 177 5.51 3.30 18.79
N ALA A 178 4.32 3.86 18.92
CA ALA A 178 3.36 3.99 17.83
C ALA A 178 3.60 5.31 17.10
N ILE A 179 3.36 5.32 15.79
CA ILE A 179 3.43 6.51 14.95
C ILE A 179 2.07 6.69 14.27
N ASP A 180 1.40 7.76 14.65
CA ASP A 180 0.14 8.20 14.06
C ASP A 180 0.44 9.19 12.93
N VAL A 181 -0.02 8.88 11.72
CA VAL A 181 0.03 9.77 10.57
C VAL A 181 -1.17 10.70 10.66
N VAL A 182 -0.91 11.94 11.08
CA VAL A 182 -1.94 12.99 11.20
C VAL A 182 -1.94 13.81 9.91
N GLU A 183 -2.49 13.25 8.83
CA GLU A 183 -2.45 13.80 7.48
C GLU A 183 -2.97 15.25 7.44
N ARG A 184 -4.16 15.51 8.03
CA ARG A 184 -4.79 16.84 8.05
C ARG A 184 -3.95 17.93 8.69
N LEU A 185 -2.97 17.55 9.53
CA LEU A 185 -2.09 18.48 10.21
C LEU A 185 -0.64 18.38 9.68
N ASN A 186 -0.40 17.62 8.63
CA ASN A 186 0.91 17.39 8.01
C ASN A 186 2.01 17.08 9.04
N ARG A 187 1.76 16.10 9.91
CA ARG A 187 2.72 15.69 10.93
C ARG A 187 2.60 14.23 11.30
N LEU A 188 3.67 13.68 11.84
CA LEU A 188 3.69 12.40 12.53
C LEU A 188 3.66 12.63 14.03
N GLU A 189 2.86 11.86 14.75
CA GLU A 189 2.85 11.86 16.21
C GLU A 189 3.38 10.54 16.74
N PHE A 190 4.47 10.60 17.52
CA PHE A 190 5.08 9.45 18.18
C PHE A 190 4.46 9.29 19.57
N ARG A 191 3.92 8.10 19.86
CA ARG A 191 3.16 7.83 21.07
C ARG A 191 3.66 6.61 21.83
N ASP A 192 3.55 6.67 23.16
CA ASP A 192 3.74 5.54 24.09
C ASP A 192 2.44 4.73 24.16
N TRP A 193 2.27 3.82 23.21
CA TRP A 193 1.03 3.06 23.05
C TRP A 193 0.78 2.06 24.20
N ARG A 194 1.84 1.62 24.88
CA ARG A 194 1.72 0.71 26.04
C ARG A 194 1.31 1.42 27.31
N HIS A 195 1.54 2.74 27.41
CA HIS A 195 1.26 3.52 28.63
C HIS A 195 0.31 4.68 28.31
N GLY A 196 -0.92 4.33 27.87
CA GLY A 196 -2.01 5.30 27.72
C GLY A 196 -1.92 6.20 26.50
N TRP A 197 -1.18 5.81 25.46
CA TRP A 197 -1.07 6.55 24.19
C TRP A 197 -0.53 7.97 24.34
N ARG A 198 0.28 8.20 25.37
CA ARG A 198 0.86 9.49 25.68
C ARG A 198 1.75 9.96 24.52
N LEU A 199 1.57 11.22 24.10
CA LEU A 199 2.43 11.84 23.10
C LEU A 199 3.87 11.94 23.59
N LEU A 200 4.82 11.39 22.84
CA LEU A 200 6.26 11.45 23.08
C LEU A 200 6.91 12.60 22.33
N GLY A 201 6.44 12.87 21.13
CA GLY A 201 6.93 13.93 20.27
C GLY A 201 6.16 13.98 18.95
N SER A 202 6.38 15.02 18.16
CA SER A 202 5.81 15.14 16.82
C SER A 202 6.82 15.69 15.82
N VAL A 203 6.69 15.27 14.57
CA VAL A 203 7.51 15.73 13.44
C VAL A 203 6.60 16.37 12.41
N GLY A 204 6.75 17.67 12.20
CA GLY A 204 6.07 18.36 11.10
C GLY A 204 6.62 17.90 9.75
N ILE A 205 5.74 17.55 8.85
CA ILE A 205 6.07 17.22 7.46
C ILE A 205 5.89 18.48 6.62
N PRO A 206 6.94 19.03 5.99
CA PRO A 206 6.84 20.32 5.30
C PRO A 206 6.13 20.25 3.93
N TYR A 207 5.50 19.12 3.64
CA TYR A 207 4.78 18.80 2.40
C TYR A 207 3.39 18.27 2.71
N TYR A 208 2.41 18.55 1.83
CA TYR A 208 1.01 18.17 2.07
C TYR A 208 0.70 16.76 1.61
N GLY A 209 -0.21 16.10 2.35
CA GLY A 209 -0.68 14.76 2.07
C GLY A 209 0.28 13.69 2.59
N ALA A 210 0.74 13.81 3.85
CA ALA A 210 1.48 12.75 4.52
C ALA A 210 0.60 11.50 4.58
N ASP A 211 1.02 10.41 3.94
CA ASP A 211 0.16 9.29 3.62
C ASP A 211 0.71 7.97 4.19
N HIS A 212 1.39 7.16 3.41
CA HIS A 212 1.89 5.86 3.83
C HIS A 212 3.41 5.88 4.05
N LEU A 213 3.88 5.02 4.96
CA LEU A 213 5.29 4.93 5.30
C LEU A 213 5.78 3.48 5.43
N ASP A 214 7.08 3.30 5.30
CA ASP A 214 7.76 2.09 5.75
C ASP A 214 9.11 2.45 6.39
N PHE A 215 9.64 1.55 7.22
CA PHE A 215 10.86 1.76 7.99
C PHE A 215 12.08 1.21 7.26
N SER A 216 13.24 1.80 7.54
CA SER A 216 14.53 1.15 7.28
C SER A 216 14.64 -0.20 7.99
N ALA A 217 15.52 -1.05 7.49
CA ALA A 217 15.71 -2.40 8.04
C ALA A 217 16.05 -2.41 9.54
N ASP A 218 16.81 -1.41 9.99
CA ASP A 218 17.21 -1.21 11.39
C ASP A 218 16.20 -0.37 12.20
N GLY A 219 15.18 0.17 11.55
CA GLY A 219 14.17 1.03 12.17
C GLY A 219 14.65 2.42 12.55
N SER A 220 15.89 2.80 12.21
CA SER A 220 16.47 4.11 12.59
C SER A 220 15.83 5.30 11.87
N TYR A 221 15.22 5.07 10.72
CA TYR A 221 14.43 6.07 10.00
C TYR A 221 13.25 5.40 9.28
N LEU A 222 12.33 6.23 8.84
CA LEU A 222 11.25 5.86 7.93
C LEU A 222 11.27 6.75 6.68
N MET A 223 10.63 6.25 5.61
CA MET A 223 10.28 7.02 4.43
C MET A 223 8.76 7.12 4.34
N ILE A 224 8.22 8.34 4.22
CA ILE A 224 6.79 8.60 4.09
C ILE A 224 6.50 9.36 2.81
N SER A 225 5.46 8.96 2.09
CA SER A 225 4.95 9.68 0.91
C SER A 225 4.20 10.94 1.31
N THR A 226 4.17 11.91 0.40
CA THR A 226 3.32 13.10 0.51
C THR A 226 2.54 13.27 -0.79
N GLU A 227 1.31 12.72 -0.80
CA GLU A 227 0.50 12.53 -2.00
C GLU A 227 0.36 13.80 -2.82
N TYR A 228 -0.05 14.91 -2.20
CA TYR A 228 -0.45 16.12 -2.96
C TYR A 228 0.72 16.99 -3.42
N THR A 229 1.93 16.69 -3.00
CA THR A 229 3.12 17.51 -3.29
C THR A 229 4.23 16.78 -4.04
N GLY A 230 4.10 15.47 -4.20
CA GLY A 230 5.04 14.67 -5.01
C GLY A 230 6.38 14.40 -4.34
N TYR A 231 6.45 14.42 -3.01
CA TYR A 231 7.70 14.11 -2.28
C TYR A 231 7.60 12.79 -1.51
N VAL A 232 8.75 12.21 -1.25
CA VAL A 232 8.96 11.15 -0.25
C VAL A 232 9.91 11.70 0.80
N VAL A 233 9.47 11.72 2.06
CA VAL A 233 10.15 12.37 3.18
C VAL A 233 10.83 11.32 4.04
N LYS A 234 12.09 11.58 4.43
CA LYS A 234 12.84 10.79 5.40
C LYS A 234 12.69 11.40 6.79
N VAL A 235 12.34 10.58 7.78
CA VAL A 235 12.21 10.98 9.19
C VAL A 235 13.08 10.08 10.06
N ASP A 236 13.93 10.69 10.88
CA ASP A 236 14.72 10.02 11.92
C ASP A 236 13.76 9.59 13.05
N THR A 237 13.58 8.29 13.25
CA THR A 237 12.63 7.73 14.25
C THR A 237 13.20 7.76 15.67
N VAL A 238 14.52 7.79 15.80
CA VAL A 238 15.22 7.80 17.10
C VAL A 238 15.10 9.17 17.74
N ASN A 239 15.45 10.22 16.97
CA ASN A 239 15.46 11.61 17.43
C ASN A 239 14.14 12.33 17.12
N MET A 240 13.18 11.67 16.44
CA MET A 240 11.88 12.21 16.06
C MET A 240 12.03 13.56 15.34
N ARG A 241 12.72 13.55 14.18
CA ARG A 241 12.98 14.78 13.41
C ARG A 241 12.98 14.52 11.90
N TYR A 242 12.64 15.55 11.15
CA TYR A 242 12.79 15.58 9.70
C TYR A 242 14.28 15.38 9.31
N ALA A 243 14.52 14.52 8.31
CA ALA A 243 15.88 14.15 7.87
C ALA A 243 16.13 14.38 6.36
N GLY A 244 15.15 14.88 5.64
CA GLY A 244 15.28 15.19 4.21
C GLY A 244 14.08 14.74 3.39
N ALA A 245 14.07 15.07 2.10
CA ALA A 245 13.04 14.66 1.16
C ALA A 245 13.60 14.48 -0.25
N VAL A 246 12.95 13.63 -1.05
CA VAL A 246 13.22 13.46 -2.47
C VAL A 246 11.93 13.77 -3.26
N TYR A 247 12.07 14.56 -4.32
CA TYR A 247 10.97 14.84 -5.23
C TYR A 247 10.87 13.70 -6.26
N VAL A 248 9.73 13.01 -6.28
CA VAL A 248 9.42 11.95 -7.25
C VAL A 248 8.30 12.39 -8.22
N GLY A 249 7.71 13.57 -8.01
CA GLY A 249 6.60 14.09 -8.80
C GLY A 249 5.31 13.30 -8.64
N GLY A 250 4.29 13.65 -9.42
CA GLY A 250 2.99 12.96 -9.42
C GLY A 250 2.30 12.95 -8.06
N LEU A 251 1.67 11.82 -7.74
CA LEU A 251 0.93 11.55 -6.50
C LEU A 251 1.50 10.28 -5.86
N PRO A 252 2.60 10.35 -5.07
CA PRO A 252 3.17 9.18 -4.38
C PRO A 252 2.26 8.76 -3.22
N ILE A 253 2.02 7.44 -3.07
CA ILE A 253 1.07 6.88 -2.11
C ILE A 253 1.74 5.83 -1.21
N ASP A 254 1.60 4.53 -1.49
CA ASP A 254 2.13 3.48 -0.61
C ASP A 254 3.66 3.34 -0.73
N VAL A 255 4.28 2.99 0.38
CA VAL A 255 5.74 2.86 0.51
C VAL A 255 6.08 1.47 1.06
N LYS A 256 7.02 0.75 0.42
CA LYS A 256 7.52 -0.55 0.88
C LYS A 256 9.04 -0.63 0.75
N LEU A 257 9.69 -1.11 1.80
CA LEU A 257 11.11 -1.44 1.78
C LEU A 257 11.34 -2.69 0.93
N SER A 258 12.41 -2.70 0.13
CA SER A 258 12.84 -3.90 -0.59
C SER A 258 13.26 -5.02 0.40
N PRO A 259 13.16 -6.31 0.01
CA PRO A 259 13.57 -7.42 0.87
C PRO A 259 15.02 -7.34 1.36
N ASP A 260 15.93 -6.85 0.53
CA ASP A 260 17.34 -6.64 0.86
C ASP A 260 17.59 -5.38 1.73
N GLY A 261 16.56 -4.60 2.00
CA GLY A 261 16.64 -3.40 2.85
C GLY A 261 17.33 -2.19 2.22
N THR A 262 17.58 -2.21 0.91
CA THR A 262 18.43 -1.19 0.27
C THR A 262 17.67 -0.02 -0.34
N VAL A 263 16.44 -0.23 -0.84
CA VAL A 263 15.64 0.79 -1.52
C VAL A 263 14.18 0.74 -1.07
N PHE A 264 13.46 1.85 -1.30
CA PHE A 264 12.02 1.90 -1.10
C PHE A 264 11.29 1.95 -2.44
N TYR A 265 10.26 1.13 -2.57
CA TYR A 265 9.30 1.18 -3.66
C TYR A 265 8.13 2.07 -3.23
N VAL A 266 7.81 3.06 -4.05
CA VAL A 266 6.75 4.02 -3.76
C VAL A 266 5.78 4.05 -4.94
N THR A 267 4.53 3.66 -4.73
CA THR A 267 3.52 3.81 -5.77
C THR A 267 3.30 5.28 -6.09
N ASN A 268 3.09 5.57 -7.34
CA ASN A 268 2.87 6.93 -7.83
C ASN A 268 1.67 6.96 -8.77
N GLN A 269 0.51 7.29 -8.21
CA GLN A 269 -0.76 7.29 -8.94
C GLN A 269 -0.74 8.26 -10.11
N GLY A 270 -0.17 9.46 -9.91
CA GLY A 270 -0.10 10.50 -10.94
C GLY A 270 0.84 10.15 -12.09
N ARG A 271 1.84 9.29 -11.87
CA ARG A 271 2.78 8.82 -12.89
C ARG A 271 2.46 7.42 -13.42
N MET A 272 1.44 6.74 -12.85
CA MET A 272 0.98 5.41 -13.28
C MET A 272 2.05 4.31 -13.13
N GLY A 273 2.72 4.27 -11.98
CA GLY A 273 3.77 3.30 -11.73
C GLY A 273 4.38 3.40 -10.34
N VAL A 274 5.60 2.91 -10.21
CA VAL A 274 6.33 2.81 -8.94
C VAL A 274 7.68 3.50 -9.07
N SER A 275 7.95 4.45 -8.18
CA SER A 275 9.26 5.08 -7.99
C SER A 275 10.13 4.20 -7.09
N VAL A 276 11.36 3.92 -7.50
CA VAL A 276 12.37 3.25 -6.68
C VAL A 276 13.29 4.30 -6.10
N VAL A 277 13.28 4.46 -4.78
CA VAL A 277 14.00 5.51 -4.06
C VAL A 277 15.16 4.92 -3.27
N ASP A 278 16.36 5.43 -3.48
CA ASP A 278 17.54 5.15 -2.67
C ASP A 278 17.59 6.11 -1.47
N PRO A 279 17.40 5.61 -0.23
CA PRO A 279 17.36 6.45 0.97
C PRO A 279 18.73 6.97 1.40
N SER A 280 19.82 6.41 0.87
CA SER A 280 21.19 6.83 1.20
C SER A 280 21.59 8.09 0.40
N THR A 281 21.23 8.12 -0.87
CA THR A 281 21.49 9.24 -1.77
C THR A 281 20.33 10.23 -1.86
N MET A 282 19.15 9.87 -1.31
CA MET A 282 17.90 10.61 -1.42
C MET A 282 17.55 10.94 -2.88
N LYS A 283 17.57 9.91 -3.74
CA LYS A 283 17.26 10.01 -5.17
C LYS A 283 16.27 8.94 -5.60
N GLU A 284 15.41 9.29 -6.53
CA GLU A 284 14.72 8.31 -7.38
C GLU A 284 15.75 7.72 -8.35
N ILE A 285 16.01 6.42 -8.24
CA ILE A 285 17.01 5.72 -9.08
C ILE A 285 16.40 4.98 -10.26
N GLN A 286 15.10 4.73 -10.21
CA GLN A 286 14.34 4.08 -11.27
C GLN A 286 12.85 4.43 -11.14
N PHE A 287 12.14 4.46 -12.26
CA PHE A 287 10.68 4.46 -12.32
C PHE A 287 10.21 3.24 -13.11
N ILE A 288 9.25 2.50 -12.55
CA ILE A 288 8.69 1.27 -13.14
C ILE A 288 7.24 1.55 -13.52
N PRO A 289 6.89 1.70 -14.81
CA PRO A 289 5.49 1.83 -15.23
C PRO A 289 4.70 0.56 -14.89
N THR A 290 3.52 0.71 -14.28
CA THR A 290 2.63 -0.42 -13.93
C THR A 290 1.26 -0.29 -14.58
N GLY A 291 0.43 0.64 -14.13
CA GLY A 291 -0.90 0.88 -14.63
C GLY A 291 -1.52 2.14 -14.05
N ARG A 292 -2.68 2.53 -14.57
CA ARG A 292 -3.37 3.74 -14.14
C ARG A 292 -3.83 3.62 -12.68
N GLY A 293 -3.47 4.62 -11.88
CA GLY A 293 -3.86 4.68 -10.48
C GLY A 293 -3.07 3.72 -9.59
N ALA A 294 -1.76 3.53 -9.82
CA ALA A 294 -0.89 2.74 -8.94
C ALA A 294 -1.03 3.21 -7.49
N HIS A 295 -1.42 2.29 -6.56
CA HIS A 295 -1.83 2.64 -5.21
C HIS A 295 -1.21 1.74 -4.13
N GLY A 296 -1.75 0.56 -3.83
CA GLY A 296 -1.28 -0.32 -2.76
C GLY A 296 -0.13 -1.23 -3.18
N LEU A 297 0.73 -1.58 -2.24
CA LEU A 297 1.89 -2.46 -2.40
C LEU A 297 1.81 -3.65 -1.45
N GLN A 298 2.11 -4.85 -1.96
CA GLN A 298 2.25 -6.06 -1.14
C GLN A 298 3.43 -6.91 -1.60
N VAL A 299 4.35 -7.21 -0.71
CA VAL A 299 5.45 -8.14 -0.97
C VAL A 299 4.93 -9.57 -1.00
N SER A 300 5.34 -10.37 -1.99
CA SER A 300 4.99 -11.79 -2.07
C SER A 300 5.58 -12.58 -0.89
N ARG A 301 4.97 -13.72 -0.55
CA ARG A 301 5.41 -14.52 0.61
C ARG A 301 6.84 -15.05 0.45
N ASP A 302 7.24 -15.38 -0.76
CA ASP A 302 8.61 -15.80 -1.09
C ASP A 302 9.59 -14.63 -1.26
N THR A 303 9.13 -13.41 -1.07
CA THR A 303 9.87 -12.14 -1.17
C THR A 303 10.53 -11.87 -2.54
N LYS A 304 10.08 -12.56 -3.60
CA LYS A 304 10.61 -12.37 -4.95
C LYS A 304 9.86 -11.33 -5.76
N SER A 305 8.60 -11.07 -5.40
CA SER A 305 7.71 -10.19 -6.16
C SER A 305 7.07 -9.11 -5.28
N LEU A 306 6.76 -7.98 -5.92
CA LEU A 306 5.95 -6.91 -5.38
C LEU A 306 4.66 -6.78 -6.18
N TYR A 307 3.52 -6.97 -5.54
CA TYR A 307 2.21 -6.71 -6.12
C TYR A 307 1.86 -5.24 -6.00
N VAL A 308 1.33 -4.68 -7.08
CA VAL A 308 0.95 -3.26 -7.19
C VAL A 308 -0.48 -3.18 -7.67
N SER A 309 -1.37 -2.61 -6.88
CA SER A 309 -2.73 -2.33 -7.33
C SER A 309 -2.74 -1.12 -8.28
N ASN A 310 -3.48 -1.23 -9.39
CA ASN A 310 -3.71 -0.15 -10.34
C ASN A 310 -5.20 0.24 -10.24
N ARG A 311 -5.53 1.09 -9.28
CA ARG A 311 -6.89 1.41 -8.82
C ARG A 311 -7.81 1.93 -9.91
N LEU A 312 -7.29 2.76 -10.83
CA LEU A 312 -8.07 3.35 -11.93
C LEU A 312 -8.06 2.50 -13.20
N GLU A 313 -7.29 1.41 -13.22
CA GLU A 313 -7.22 0.46 -14.34
C GLU A 313 -8.00 -0.83 -14.06
N GLY A 314 -8.15 -1.20 -12.79
CA GLY A 314 -8.77 -2.46 -12.40
C GLY A 314 -7.84 -3.66 -12.58
N SER A 315 -6.57 -3.50 -12.22
CA SER A 315 -5.57 -4.56 -12.39
C SER A 315 -4.55 -4.60 -11.25
N ILE A 316 -3.83 -5.71 -11.17
CA ILE A 316 -2.64 -5.88 -10.31
C ILE A 316 -1.43 -6.08 -11.22
N SER A 317 -0.38 -5.30 -11.04
CA SER A 317 0.92 -5.54 -11.66
C SER A 317 1.82 -6.32 -10.72
N VAL A 318 2.62 -7.24 -11.25
CA VAL A 318 3.61 -8.02 -10.50
C VAL A 318 5.00 -7.56 -10.93
N ILE A 319 5.74 -6.97 -10.02
CA ILE A 319 7.14 -6.56 -10.21
C ILE A 319 8.04 -7.65 -9.62
N ASP A 320 9.01 -8.13 -10.38
CA ASP A 320 10.09 -8.99 -9.88
C ASP A 320 11.19 -8.13 -9.27
N PHE A 321 11.59 -8.42 -8.02
CA PHE A 321 12.59 -7.62 -7.30
C PHE A 321 13.99 -7.73 -7.91
N SER A 322 14.35 -8.86 -8.51
CA SER A 322 15.69 -9.09 -9.06
C SER A 322 15.92 -8.29 -10.36
N THR A 323 14.89 -8.17 -11.18
CA THR A 323 14.94 -7.44 -12.46
C THR A 323 14.39 -6.03 -12.36
N ARG A 324 13.68 -5.71 -11.28
CA ARG A 324 12.95 -4.44 -11.10
C ARG A 324 12.09 -4.09 -12.30
N SER A 325 11.33 -5.08 -12.79
CA SER A 325 10.44 -4.92 -13.94
C SER A 325 9.12 -5.63 -13.74
N VAL A 326 8.07 -5.19 -14.43
CA VAL A 326 6.77 -5.86 -14.43
C VAL A 326 6.88 -7.16 -15.23
N VAL A 327 6.59 -8.29 -14.57
CA VAL A 327 6.65 -9.63 -15.15
C VAL A 327 5.27 -10.24 -15.42
N ALA A 328 4.21 -9.69 -14.79
CA ALA A 328 2.83 -10.09 -15.03
C ALA A 328 1.87 -8.93 -14.71
N LYS A 329 0.69 -9.00 -15.33
CA LYS A 329 -0.43 -8.11 -15.00
C LYS A 329 -1.70 -8.97 -14.92
N TRP A 330 -2.45 -8.83 -13.84
CA TRP A 330 -3.71 -9.52 -13.56
C TRP A 330 -4.85 -8.53 -13.67
N GLU A 331 -5.84 -8.83 -14.50
CA GLU A 331 -6.98 -7.94 -14.71
C GLU A 331 -8.20 -8.43 -13.92
N ILE A 332 -8.98 -7.50 -13.38
CA ILE A 332 -10.29 -7.79 -12.80
C ILE A 332 -11.29 -7.88 -13.96
N PRO A 333 -11.95 -9.03 -14.19
CA PRO A 333 -12.95 -9.17 -15.25
C PRO A 333 -14.09 -8.16 -15.08
N GLY A 334 -14.35 -7.39 -16.12
CA GLY A 334 -15.37 -6.32 -16.05
C GLY A 334 -14.90 -5.01 -15.42
N GLY A 335 -13.64 -4.94 -14.99
CA GLY A 335 -13.06 -3.79 -14.31
C GLY A 335 -13.25 -3.83 -12.80
N GLY A 336 -12.55 -2.93 -12.10
CA GLY A 336 -12.58 -2.83 -10.64
C GLY A 336 -11.74 -1.65 -10.15
N SER A 337 -11.62 -1.50 -8.85
CA SER A 337 -10.80 -0.44 -8.25
C SER A 337 -9.93 -0.97 -7.11
N PRO A 338 -9.04 -1.96 -7.37
CA PRO A 338 -8.21 -2.53 -6.32
C PRO A 338 -7.37 -1.44 -5.66
N ASP A 339 -7.46 -1.35 -4.34
CA ASP A 339 -6.87 -0.27 -3.56
C ASP A 339 -5.71 -0.78 -2.71
N MET A 340 -5.95 -1.12 -1.44
CA MET A 340 -4.94 -1.69 -0.58
C MET A 340 -4.88 -3.21 -0.72
N LEU A 341 -3.71 -3.78 -0.48
CA LEU A 341 -3.43 -5.19 -0.71
C LEU A 341 -3.01 -5.89 0.58
N GLN A 342 -3.43 -7.14 0.74
CA GLN A 342 -2.96 -8.02 1.81
C GLN A 342 -2.91 -9.47 1.33
N MET A 343 -1.93 -10.23 1.83
CA MET A 343 -1.74 -11.63 1.46
C MET A 343 -2.15 -12.56 2.61
N ASN A 344 -2.76 -13.71 2.28
CA ASN A 344 -3.01 -14.75 3.27
C ASN A 344 -1.69 -15.37 3.79
N PRO A 345 -1.70 -16.07 4.94
CA PRO A 345 -0.48 -16.68 5.50
C PRO A 345 0.28 -17.57 4.52
N GLU A 346 -0.42 -18.39 3.76
CA GLU A 346 0.16 -19.37 2.83
C GLU A 346 0.72 -18.74 1.56
N GLY A 347 0.43 -17.45 1.30
CA GLY A 347 0.85 -16.76 0.08
C GLY A 347 0.10 -17.17 -1.19
N THR A 348 -1.01 -17.91 -1.03
CA THR A 348 -1.81 -18.42 -2.17
C THR A 348 -2.91 -17.49 -2.62
N GLN A 349 -3.29 -16.52 -1.79
CA GLN A 349 -4.34 -15.55 -2.07
C GLN A 349 -3.83 -14.13 -1.83
N LEU A 350 -4.08 -13.25 -2.80
CA LEU A 350 -3.94 -11.81 -2.64
C LEU A 350 -5.32 -11.19 -2.53
N TRP A 351 -5.56 -10.48 -1.44
CA TRP A 351 -6.80 -9.77 -1.14
C TRP A 351 -6.63 -8.29 -1.44
N ALA A 352 -7.60 -7.69 -2.11
CA ALA A 352 -7.59 -6.27 -2.46
C ALA A 352 -8.92 -5.63 -2.07
N SER A 353 -8.90 -4.55 -1.31
CA SER A 353 -10.08 -3.68 -1.17
C SER A 353 -10.40 -3.02 -2.51
N GLY A 354 -11.65 -2.67 -2.76
CA GLY A 354 -12.09 -2.17 -4.06
C GLY A 354 -12.82 -0.83 -3.98
N ARG A 355 -12.14 0.17 -3.48
CA ARG A 355 -12.61 1.47 -2.98
C ARG A 355 -13.84 2.06 -3.65
N TYR A 356 -13.91 2.07 -4.98
CA TYR A 356 -15.00 2.69 -5.73
C TYR A 356 -16.08 1.73 -6.18
N HIS A 357 -15.85 0.42 -6.02
CA HIS A 357 -16.79 -0.64 -6.40
C HIS A 357 -17.43 -1.33 -5.19
N HIS A 358 -17.02 -0.96 -3.97
CA HIS A 358 -17.55 -1.54 -2.72
C HIS A 358 -17.45 -3.06 -2.71
N THR A 359 -16.29 -3.57 -3.12
CA THR A 359 -16.07 -5.00 -3.39
C THR A 359 -14.65 -5.38 -3.04
N VAL A 360 -14.46 -6.34 -2.16
CA VAL A 360 -13.15 -6.96 -1.94
C VAL A 360 -12.91 -8.01 -3.01
N TYR A 361 -11.77 -7.92 -3.70
CA TYR A 361 -11.32 -8.89 -4.70
C TYR A 361 -10.32 -9.86 -4.09
N VAL A 362 -10.45 -11.15 -4.42
CA VAL A 362 -9.49 -12.18 -4.02
C VAL A 362 -8.88 -12.80 -5.26
N PHE A 363 -7.55 -12.74 -5.36
CA PHE A 363 -6.81 -13.33 -6.48
C PHE A 363 -6.09 -14.60 -6.03
N ASP A 364 -6.09 -15.62 -6.86
CA ASP A 364 -5.17 -16.75 -6.78
C ASP A 364 -3.79 -16.28 -7.25
N THR A 365 -2.78 -16.36 -6.38
CA THR A 365 -1.44 -15.80 -6.67
C THR A 365 -0.65 -16.61 -7.71
N LYS A 366 -1.04 -17.86 -7.96
CA LYS A 366 -0.38 -18.72 -8.95
C LYS A 366 -0.86 -18.40 -10.37
N THR A 367 -2.15 -18.11 -10.52
CA THR A 367 -2.78 -17.90 -11.83
C THR A 367 -3.02 -16.43 -12.15
N GLY A 368 -3.10 -15.57 -11.12
CA GLY A 368 -3.52 -14.18 -11.22
C GLY A 368 -5.02 -13.99 -11.44
N SER A 369 -5.81 -15.06 -11.37
CA SER A 369 -7.25 -14.99 -11.59
C SER A 369 -7.99 -14.51 -10.34
N VAL A 370 -9.04 -13.71 -10.54
CA VAL A 370 -10.01 -13.40 -9.47
C VAL A 370 -10.79 -14.65 -9.14
N ILE A 371 -10.76 -15.08 -7.87
CA ILE A 371 -11.46 -16.27 -7.36
C ILE A 371 -12.67 -15.91 -6.49
N ALA A 372 -12.75 -14.67 -6.01
CA ALA A 372 -13.93 -14.16 -5.31
C ALA A 372 -14.05 -12.64 -5.48
N GLU A 373 -15.30 -12.18 -5.55
CA GLU A 373 -15.70 -10.78 -5.45
C GLU A 373 -16.73 -10.69 -4.32
N ILE A 374 -16.39 -9.93 -3.26
CA ILE A 374 -17.17 -9.92 -2.01
C ILE A 374 -17.71 -8.51 -1.81
N PRO A 375 -19.03 -8.31 -1.94
CA PRO A 375 -19.65 -7.01 -1.65
C PRO A 375 -19.46 -6.60 -0.19
N VAL A 376 -19.06 -5.35 0.04
CA VAL A 376 -18.82 -4.76 1.36
C VAL A 376 -19.45 -3.36 1.43
N GLY A 377 -19.24 -2.66 2.54
CA GLY A 377 -19.74 -1.30 2.74
C GLY A 377 -19.10 -0.27 1.82
N ALA A 378 -19.69 0.95 1.82
CA ALA A 378 -19.28 2.01 0.91
C ALA A 378 -17.89 2.56 1.22
N GLU A 379 -17.07 2.68 0.17
CA GLU A 379 -15.71 3.20 0.17
C GLU A 379 -14.79 2.38 1.08
N ASP A 380 -14.70 1.08 0.81
CA ASP A 380 -13.75 0.16 1.42
C ASP A 380 -12.31 0.56 1.02
N HIS A 381 -11.53 1.04 2.01
CA HIS A 381 -10.19 1.57 1.76
C HIS A 381 -9.11 0.56 2.11
N GLY A 382 -8.77 0.45 3.39
CA GLY A 382 -7.83 -0.56 3.85
C GLY A 382 -8.45 -1.96 3.94
N LEU A 383 -7.63 -2.96 4.15
CA LEU A 383 -8.07 -4.27 4.62
C LEU A 383 -6.95 -4.95 5.41
N THR A 384 -7.31 -5.79 6.37
CA THR A 384 -6.34 -6.52 7.20
C THR A 384 -6.73 -7.98 7.32
N TYR A 385 -5.88 -8.88 6.83
CA TYR A 385 -5.98 -10.31 7.07
C TYR A 385 -5.30 -10.64 8.41
N PHE A 386 -6.06 -11.15 9.39
CA PHE A 386 -5.55 -11.46 10.72
C PHE A 386 -6.16 -12.77 11.26
N PRO A 387 -5.39 -13.63 11.95
CA PRO A 387 -3.94 -13.52 12.18
C PRO A 387 -3.13 -13.76 10.90
N ASN A 388 -1.86 -13.33 10.90
CA ASN A 388 -0.96 -13.52 9.78
C ASN A 388 0.46 -13.87 10.24
N VAL A 389 1.36 -14.16 9.29
CA VAL A 389 2.72 -14.61 9.56
C VAL A 389 3.65 -13.42 9.82
N GLY A 390 4.59 -13.59 10.74
CA GLY A 390 5.59 -12.61 11.13
C GLY A 390 5.89 -12.70 12.61
N LYS A 391 7.00 -12.12 13.02
CA LYS A 391 7.39 -12.02 14.42
C LYS A 391 6.70 -10.85 15.12
N TYR A 392 6.42 -9.79 14.38
CA TYR A 392 5.73 -8.58 14.85
C TYR A 392 5.06 -7.87 13.68
N SER A 393 4.15 -6.97 13.99
CA SER A 393 3.52 -6.08 13.01
C SER A 393 4.10 -4.67 13.11
N ILE A 394 4.31 -4.01 11.99
CA ILE A 394 4.58 -2.56 11.98
C ILE A 394 3.31 -1.72 11.77
N GLY A 395 2.14 -2.31 11.92
CA GLY A 395 0.84 -1.65 11.76
C GLY A 395 0.29 -1.71 10.34
N HIS A 396 -0.27 -0.65 9.88
CA HIS A 396 -0.79 -0.39 8.52
C HIS A 396 -1.29 -1.62 7.77
N ASN A 397 -2.58 -1.92 7.85
CA ASN A 397 -3.20 -3.08 7.17
C ASN A 397 -2.49 -4.43 7.42
N GLY A 398 -1.66 -4.54 8.44
CA GLY A 398 -0.93 -5.77 8.75
C GLY A 398 0.34 -5.97 7.90
N VAL A 399 1.23 -5.00 7.92
CA VAL A 399 2.61 -5.23 7.44
C VAL A 399 3.40 -5.94 8.52
N TYR A 400 3.81 -7.17 8.23
CA TYR A 400 4.51 -8.06 9.19
C TYR A 400 5.97 -8.23 8.83
N ARG A 401 6.81 -8.43 9.87
CA ARG A 401 8.24 -8.68 9.73
C ARG A 401 8.76 -9.74 10.69
#